data_7cd70773c6ae55045e6432aa131200dd
#
_entry.id   7cd70773c6ae55045e6432aa131200dd
#
_cell.length_a   1.000
_cell.length_b   1.000
_cell.length_c   1.000
_cell.angle_alpha   90.00
_cell.angle_beta   90.00
_cell.angle_gamma   90.00
#
_symmetry.space_group_name_H-M   'P 1'
#
loop_
_entity.id
_entity.type
_entity.pdbx_description
1 polymer ?
#
loop_
_entity_poly.entity_id
_entity_poly.type
_entity_poly.pdbx_seq_one_letter_code
_entity_poly.pdbx_strand_id
1 'polypeptide(L)' 'MGLEEILKQVEETGRERAAAIIKETTNEVESKMAEARANAEEAVA' A
#
# COMPACT_ATOMS: atom_id res chain seq x y z
N MET A 1 11.73 -31.97 1.31
CA MET A 1 10.50 -31.24 1.06
C MET A 1 9.58 -31.41 2.23
N GLY A 2 9.67 -30.50 3.11
CA GLY A 2 8.92 -30.60 4.33
C GLY A 2 7.84 -29.55 4.42
N LEU A 3 7.02 -29.71 5.41
CA LEU A 3 5.99 -28.76 5.78
C LEU A 3 6.60 -27.39 6.06
N GLU A 4 7.83 -27.38 6.57
CA GLU A 4 8.54 -26.14 6.89
C GLU A 4 8.77 -25.26 5.65
N GLU A 5 9.11 -25.88 4.54
CA GLU A 5 9.32 -25.14 3.29
C GLU A 5 8.03 -24.51 2.78
N ILE A 6 6.94 -25.25 2.90
CA ILE A 6 5.63 -24.78 2.49
C ILE A 6 5.21 -23.60 3.36
N LEU A 7 5.38 -23.72 4.67
CA LEU A 7 5.05 -22.64 5.61
C LEU A 7 5.89 -21.39 5.34
N LYS A 8 7.16 -21.58 5.08
CA LYS A 8 8.06 -20.48 4.77
C LYS A 8 7.63 -19.74 3.52
N GLN A 9 7.25 -20.48 2.49
CA GLN A 9 6.79 -19.91 1.24
C GLN A 9 5.48 -19.15 1.41
N VAL A 10 4.57 -19.68 2.21
CA VAL A 10 3.31 -19.01 2.53
C VAL A 10 3.59 -17.68 3.26
N GLU A 11 4.52 -17.69 4.21
CA GLU A 11 4.91 -16.48 4.92
C GLU A 11 5.49 -15.42 3.98
N GLU A 12 6.38 -15.83 3.11
CA GLU A 12 7.00 -14.92 2.14
C GLU A 12 5.97 -14.31 1.21
N THR A 13 5.07 -15.13 0.69
CA THR A 13 3.98 -14.67 -0.17
C THR A 13 3.09 -13.69 0.58
N GLY A 14 2.76 -14.00 1.84
CA GLY A 14 1.96 -13.12 2.67
C GLY A 14 2.60 -11.76 2.89
N ARG A 15 3.90 -11.74 3.15
CA ARG A 15 4.66 -10.51 3.34
C ARG A 15 4.70 -9.67 2.07
N GLU A 16 4.91 -10.31 0.94
CA GLU A 16 4.94 -9.63 -0.35
C GLU A 16 3.60 -8.98 -0.66
N ARG A 17 2.51 -9.71 -0.41
CA ARG A 17 1.16 -9.19 -0.62
C ARG A 17 0.85 -8.03 0.31
N ALA A 18 1.23 -8.17 1.57
CA ALA A 18 1.03 -7.11 2.55
C ALA A 18 1.81 -5.85 2.15
N ALA A 19 3.05 -6.01 1.72
CA ALA A 19 3.87 -4.89 1.27
C ALA A 19 3.26 -4.20 0.05
N ALA A 20 2.72 -4.98 -0.88
CA ALA A 20 2.07 -4.43 -2.07
C ALA A 20 0.81 -3.65 -1.72
N ILE A 21 0.01 -4.16 -0.79
CA ILE A 21 -1.21 -3.49 -0.34
C ILE A 21 -0.87 -2.18 0.37
N ILE A 22 0.14 -2.20 1.22
CA ILE A 22 0.58 -1.00 1.94
C ILE A 22 1.06 0.06 0.96
N LYS A 23 1.84 -0.34 -0.03
CA LYS A 23 2.36 0.56 -1.04
C LYS A 23 1.23 1.19 -1.84
N GLU A 24 0.29 0.38 -2.29
CA GLU A 24 -0.86 0.87 -3.06
C GLU A 24 -1.71 1.82 -2.24
N THR A 25 -1.99 1.45 -0.99
CA THR A 25 -2.78 2.29 -0.09
C THR A 25 -2.08 3.62 0.20
N THR A 26 -0.77 3.58 0.42
CA THR A 26 0.02 4.78 0.65
C THR A 26 -0.04 5.71 -0.56
N ASN A 27 0.08 5.15 -1.75
CA ASN A 27 0.00 5.93 -2.99
C ASN A 27 -1.38 6.57 -3.15
N GLU A 28 -2.45 5.83 -2.82
CA GLU A 28 -3.81 6.37 -2.89
C GLU A 28 -4.00 7.51 -1.90
N VAL A 29 -3.53 7.35 -0.68
CA VAL A 29 -3.63 8.38 0.35
C VAL A 29 -2.87 9.63 -0.09
N GLU A 30 -1.66 9.48 -0.57
CA GLU A 30 -0.84 10.60 -1.03
C GLU A 30 -1.52 11.33 -2.19
N SER A 31 -2.10 10.59 -3.12
CA SER A 31 -2.82 11.15 -4.25
C SER A 31 -4.05 11.95 -3.79
N LYS A 32 -4.80 11.39 -2.86
CA LYS A 32 -5.98 12.07 -2.32
C LYS A 32 -5.63 13.30 -1.50
N MET A 33 -4.55 13.25 -0.78
CA MET A 33 -4.08 14.42 -0.03
C MET A 33 -3.61 15.53 -0.96
N ALA A 34 -2.94 15.17 -2.04
CA ALA A 34 -2.51 16.15 -3.04
C ALA A 34 -3.72 16.78 -3.72
N GLU A 35 -4.72 15.98 -4.04
CA GLU A 35 -5.96 16.48 -4.63
C GLU A 35 -6.71 17.41 -3.68
N ALA A 36 -6.80 17.02 -2.42
CA ALA A 36 -7.47 17.83 -1.39
C ALA A 36 -6.74 19.16 -1.20
N ARG A 37 -5.41 19.15 -1.24
CA ARG A 37 -4.61 20.37 -1.14
C ARG A 37 -4.87 21.29 -2.33
N ALA A 38 -4.87 20.74 -3.53
CA ALA A 38 -5.13 21.51 -4.74
C ALA A 38 -6.51 22.14 -4.70
N ASN A 39 -7.51 21.38 -4.25
CA ASN A 39 -8.88 21.89 -4.11
C ASN A 39 -8.96 23.01 -3.06
N ALA A 40 -8.26 22.85 -1.96
CA ALA A 40 -8.24 23.87 -0.92
C ALA A 40 -7.57 25.15 -1.41
N GLU A 41 -6.50 25.06 -2.17
CA GLU A 41 -5.82 26.21 -2.75
C GLU A 41 -6.72 26.95 -3.74
N GLU A 42 -7.46 26.22 -4.56
CA GLU A 42 -8.44 26.83 -5.47
C GLU A 42 -9.53 27.56 -4.71
N ALA A 43 -10.00 26.99 -3.61
CA ALA A 43 -11.07 27.58 -2.82
C ALA A 43 -10.63 28.89 -2.14
N VAL A 44 -9.34 29.01 -1.83
CA VAL A 44 -8.79 30.19 -1.17
C VAL A 44 -8.41 31.28 -2.16
N ALA A 45 -8.06 30.86 -3.36
CA ALA A 45 -7.74 31.80 -4.41
C ALA A 45 -8.98 32.49 -4.94
#